data_937eb39b4c424dae22749bce6e66cfdf
#
_entry.id   937eb39b4c424dae22749bce6e66cfdf
#
_cell.length_a   1.000
_cell.length_b   1.000
_cell.length_c   1.000
_cell.angle_alpha   90.00
_cell.angle_beta   90.00
_cell.angle_gamma   90.00
#
_symmetry.space_group_name_H-M   'P 1'
#
loop_
_entity.id
_entity.type
_entity.pdbx_description
1 polymer ?
#
loop_
_entity_poly.entity_id
_entity_poly.type
_entity_poly.pdbx_seq_one_letter_code
_entity_poly.pdbx_strand_id
1 'polypeptide(L)'
;MIETYDAVVVGGGPCGATAANELARKGRSVLLLDRAGRIKPCGGAIPPRLIQDFGIPDHLLAARITSARMIAPSDRAVDMPIANGFVGMVDRETFDEWLRDRAAANGATRQSGKFDTISRDPDGTARVHFQPKQGPETSVRARLVIGADGAKSTVAAQCIPGAAKIPHVFAYHEILRVPPEGFDATRCDVYYQGRLSPDFYGWVFPHGETASVGSGSMHKGFSLRRSVTDLRQAAGLASAETIRREGAPIPLHPMRRWDNGRDVMVAGDAAGVVAPASGEGIYYAMDGGRLAGEAADKFLADGNPAALRTARRRFMRQHGRVFWILRMMQWFWYSSDKRRERFVSMCQDPDVQRLTWDSYMNKRLTRTSPTAHVKIFFKDLAHLLGLVSA
;
A
#
# COMPACT_ATOMS: atom_id res chain seq x y z
N MET A 1 36.09 3.49 14.21
CA MET A 1 35.35 4.74 13.92
C MET A 1 33.90 4.38 13.61
N ILE A 2 32.93 5.16 14.03
CA ILE A 2 31.51 4.92 13.74
C ILE A 2 31.26 5.41 12.32
N GLU A 3 30.67 4.54 11.48
CA GLU A 3 30.33 4.89 10.10
C GLU A 3 29.30 6.03 10.06
N THR A 4 29.47 6.94 9.10
CA THR A 4 28.60 8.08 8.89
C THR A 4 28.02 8.04 7.48
N TYR A 5 26.69 8.15 7.36
CA TYR A 5 25.97 8.21 6.11
C TYR A 5 25.29 9.56 5.92
N ASP A 6 25.11 9.99 4.68
CA ASP A 6 24.24 11.12 4.36
C ASP A 6 22.81 10.80 4.78
N ALA A 7 22.32 9.58 4.46
CA ALA A 7 20.99 9.14 4.86
C ALA A 7 20.97 7.69 5.36
N VAL A 8 20.21 7.45 6.42
CA VAL A 8 19.83 6.09 6.84
C VAL A 8 18.33 5.91 6.54
N VAL A 9 18.01 4.93 5.70
CA VAL A 9 16.64 4.55 5.36
C VAL A 9 16.27 3.31 6.16
N VAL A 10 15.32 3.41 7.06
CA VAL A 10 14.84 2.33 7.92
C VAL A 10 13.62 1.68 7.28
N GLY A 11 13.77 0.42 6.85
CA GLY A 11 12.77 -0.37 6.17
C GLY A 11 13.02 -0.50 4.66
N GLY A 12 13.22 -1.73 4.18
CA GLY A 12 13.55 -2.07 2.79
C GLY A 12 12.35 -2.53 1.95
N GLY A 13 11.11 -2.17 2.34
CA GLY A 13 9.95 -2.36 1.49
C GLY A 13 9.90 -1.35 0.32
N PRO A 14 8.83 -1.35 -0.51
CA PRO A 14 8.74 -0.53 -1.73
C PRO A 14 9.04 0.95 -1.52
N CYS A 15 8.62 1.52 -0.40
CA CYS A 15 8.92 2.93 -0.07
C CYS A 15 10.40 3.16 0.20
N GLY A 16 10.99 2.41 1.14
CA GLY A 16 12.35 2.65 1.57
C GLY A 16 13.38 2.26 0.51
N ALA A 17 13.18 1.14 -0.18
CA ALA A 17 14.05 0.74 -1.29
C ALA A 17 14.01 1.78 -2.43
N THR A 18 12.83 2.37 -2.72
CA THR A 18 12.72 3.45 -3.70
C THR A 18 13.44 4.71 -3.21
N ALA A 19 13.25 5.13 -1.94
CA ALA A 19 13.93 6.31 -1.41
C ALA A 19 15.45 6.15 -1.39
N ALA A 20 15.95 4.98 -1.00
CA ALA A 20 17.38 4.66 -1.01
C ALA A 20 17.95 4.68 -2.44
N ASN A 21 17.23 4.09 -3.40
CA ASN A 21 17.59 4.12 -4.81
C ASN A 21 17.68 5.55 -5.37
N GLU A 22 16.71 6.42 -5.05
CA GLU A 22 16.71 7.80 -5.52
C GLU A 22 17.91 8.61 -4.98
N LEU A 23 18.27 8.40 -3.72
CA LEU A 23 19.42 9.07 -3.09
C LEU A 23 20.75 8.51 -3.60
N ALA A 24 20.89 7.20 -3.72
CA ALA A 24 22.10 6.55 -4.22
C ALA A 24 22.42 6.97 -5.65
N ARG A 25 21.41 7.03 -6.54
CA ARG A 25 21.56 7.54 -7.91
C ARG A 25 22.05 8.99 -8.00
N LYS A 26 21.88 9.76 -6.94
CA LYS A 26 22.39 11.14 -6.82
C LYS A 26 23.74 11.23 -6.13
N GLY A 27 24.41 10.08 -5.90
CA GLY A 27 25.73 10.00 -5.30
C GLY A 27 25.75 10.23 -3.78
N ARG A 28 24.59 10.11 -3.10
CA ARG A 28 24.56 10.21 -1.63
C ARG A 28 25.01 8.89 -1.01
N SER A 29 25.73 8.95 0.10
CA SER A 29 26.04 7.78 0.91
C SER A 29 24.78 7.36 1.69
N VAL A 30 24.22 6.19 1.36
CA VAL A 30 22.94 5.72 1.90
C VAL A 30 23.08 4.35 2.53
N LEU A 31 22.61 4.21 3.77
CA LEU A 31 22.38 2.93 4.40
C LEU A 31 20.91 2.55 4.29
N LEU A 32 20.61 1.43 3.63
CA LEU A 32 19.29 0.80 3.62
C LEU A 32 19.27 -0.30 4.69
N LEU A 33 18.62 -0.01 5.81
CA LEU A 33 18.49 -0.92 6.96
C LEU A 33 17.15 -1.65 6.89
N ASP A 34 17.17 -2.98 6.76
CA ASP A 34 15.94 -3.77 6.75
C ASP A 34 16.10 -5.11 7.51
N ARG A 35 14.98 -5.65 7.96
CA ARG A 35 14.95 -6.98 8.57
C ARG A 35 15.04 -8.06 7.51
N ALA A 36 16.01 -8.96 7.61
CA ALA A 36 16.10 -10.10 6.71
C ALA A 36 14.94 -11.09 6.91
N GLY A 37 14.46 -11.66 5.81
CA GLY A 37 13.54 -12.82 5.82
C GLY A 37 12.10 -12.51 6.19
N ARG A 38 11.69 -11.24 6.23
CA ARG A 38 10.28 -10.86 6.45
C ARG A 38 9.60 -10.53 5.14
N ILE A 39 8.63 -11.35 4.76
CA ILE A 39 7.69 -11.05 3.68
C ILE A 39 6.58 -10.15 4.25
N LYS A 40 6.27 -9.03 3.60
CA LYS A 40 5.16 -8.18 4.03
C LYS A 40 3.84 -8.72 3.48
N PRO A 41 2.84 -9.01 4.32
CA PRO A 41 1.50 -9.39 3.87
C PRO A 41 0.91 -8.33 2.94
N CYS A 42 0.44 -8.76 1.77
CA CYS A 42 -0.12 -7.87 0.76
C CYS A 42 -0.94 -8.64 -0.27
N GLY A 43 -1.97 -8.01 -0.84
CA GLY A 43 -2.70 -8.53 -1.99
C GLY A 43 -1.91 -8.49 -3.31
N GLY A 44 -0.76 -7.81 -3.37
CA GLY A 44 0.18 -7.85 -4.49
C GLY A 44 -0.22 -7.09 -5.76
N ALA A 45 -1.40 -6.47 -5.83
CA ALA A 45 -1.89 -5.78 -7.02
C ALA A 45 -1.12 -4.48 -7.30
N ILE A 46 -0.63 -4.31 -8.54
CA ILE A 46 0.05 -3.11 -9.02
C ILE A 46 -0.54 -2.62 -10.35
N PRO A 47 -0.83 -1.31 -10.49
CA PRO A 47 -1.37 -0.77 -11.73
C PRO A 47 -0.29 -0.63 -12.82
N PRO A 48 -0.67 -0.58 -14.12
CA PRO A 48 0.25 -0.32 -15.22
C PRO A 48 1.09 0.94 -15.03
N ARG A 49 0.51 1.97 -14.42
CA ARG A 49 1.20 3.21 -14.10
C ARG A 49 2.43 2.98 -13.21
N LEU A 50 2.34 2.08 -12.21
CA LEU A 50 3.49 1.72 -11.37
C LEU A 50 4.57 1.03 -12.20
N ILE A 51 4.16 0.08 -13.05
CA ILE A 51 5.08 -0.67 -13.92
C ILE A 51 5.89 0.29 -14.77
N GLN A 52 5.22 1.27 -15.40
CA GLN A 52 5.85 2.28 -16.25
C GLN A 52 6.73 3.26 -15.46
N ASP A 53 6.18 3.89 -14.41
CA ASP A 53 6.86 4.96 -13.66
C ASP A 53 8.14 4.47 -12.96
N PHE A 54 8.20 3.17 -12.60
CA PHE A 54 9.29 2.60 -11.85
C PHE A 54 10.08 1.52 -12.60
N GLY A 55 9.76 1.26 -13.87
CA GLY A 55 10.47 0.32 -14.72
C GLY A 55 10.44 -1.11 -14.15
N ILE A 56 9.27 -1.61 -13.76
CA ILE A 56 9.12 -2.94 -13.21
C ILE A 56 9.21 -3.97 -14.33
N PRO A 57 10.17 -4.91 -14.29
CA PRO A 57 10.30 -5.92 -15.32
C PRO A 57 9.20 -6.99 -15.25
N ASP A 58 8.83 -7.50 -16.40
CA ASP A 58 7.73 -8.46 -16.59
C ASP A 58 7.89 -9.76 -15.78
N HIS A 59 9.11 -10.23 -15.57
CA HIS A 59 9.38 -11.45 -14.81
C HIS A 59 9.02 -11.36 -13.32
N LEU A 60 8.76 -10.16 -12.80
CA LEU A 60 8.27 -9.97 -11.42
C LEU A 60 6.76 -10.08 -11.32
N LEU A 61 6.04 -10.17 -12.44
CA LEU A 61 4.59 -10.32 -12.46
C LEU A 61 4.21 -11.80 -12.32
N ALA A 62 3.72 -12.18 -11.16
CA ALA A 62 3.22 -13.52 -10.89
C ALA A 62 1.93 -13.84 -11.66
N ALA A 63 1.08 -12.81 -11.90
CA ALA A 63 -0.12 -12.92 -12.73
C ALA A 63 -0.47 -11.58 -13.39
N ARG A 64 -1.29 -11.65 -14.46
CA ARG A 64 -1.86 -10.49 -15.16
C ARG A 64 -3.38 -10.59 -15.10
N ILE A 65 -3.99 -9.66 -14.41
CA ILE A 65 -5.44 -9.64 -14.18
C ILE A 65 -6.11 -8.78 -15.24
N THR A 66 -7.09 -9.35 -15.92
CA THR A 66 -7.85 -8.71 -16.99
C THR A 66 -9.28 -8.39 -16.61
N SER A 67 -9.74 -8.81 -15.43
CA SER A 67 -11.05 -8.47 -14.90
C SER A 67 -11.10 -8.47 -13.39
N ALA A 68 -12.10 -7.81 -12.81
CA ALA A 68 -12.47 -7.97 -11.42
C ALA A 68 -13.95 -8.36 -11.32
N ARG A 69 -14.28 -9.20 -10.33
CA ARG A 69 -15.67 -9.56 -10.00
C ARG A 69 -16.03 -8.97 -8.65
N MET A 70 -17.07 -8.15 -8.64
CA MET A 70 -17.62 -7.54 -7.41
C MET A 70 -18.79 -8.40 -6.94
N ILE A 71 -18.72 -8.93 -5.72
CA ILE A 71 -19.74 -9.80 -5.14
C ILE A 71 -20.51 -9.04 -4.05
N ALA A 72 -21.82 -8.92 -4.23
CA ALA A 72 -22.75 -8.23 -3.35
C ALA A 72 -23.15 -9.09 -2.13
N PRO A 73 -23.80 -8.51 -1.10
CA PRO A 73 -24.37 -9.26 0.02
C PRO A 73 -25.38 -10.35 -0.38
N SER A 74 -26.12 -10.16 -1.49
CA SER A 74 -27.05 -11.12 -2.06
C SER A 74 -26.39 -12.21 -2.90
N ASP A 75 -25.06 -12.28 -2.91
CA ASP A 75 -24.24 -13.12 -3.79
C ASP A 75 -24.35 -12.78 -5.29
N ARG A 76 -25.07 -11.70 -5.65
CA ARG A 76 -25.05 -11.17 -7.00
C ARG A 76 -23.65 -10.73 -7.37
N ALA A 77 -23.17 -11.19 -8.52
CA ALA A 77 -21.85 -10.87 -9.04
C ALA A 77 -21.92 -9.90 -10.22
N VAL A 78 -20.98 -8.97 -10.29
CA VAL A 78 -20.80 -8.04 -11.40
C VAL A 78 -19.37 -8.14 -11.88
N ASP A 79 -19.19 -8.56 -13.14
CA ASP A 79 -17.87 -8.59 -13.76
C ASP A 79 -17.51 -7.21 -14.33
N MET A 80 -16.29 -6.78 -14.04
CA MET A 80 -15.70 -5.53 -14.51
C MET A 80 -14.47 -5.84 -15.37
N PRO A 81 -14.65 -6.07 -16.68
CA PRO A 81 -13.53 -6.35 -17.58
C PRO A 81 -12.63 -5.11 -17.73
N ILE A 82 -11.33 -5.33 -17.88
CA ILE A 82 -10.35 -4.30 -18.20
C ILE A 82 -10.23 -4.22 -19.71
N ALA A 83 -10.80 -3.19 -20.31
CA ALA A 83 -10.82 -3.03 -21.77
C ALA A 83 -9.42 -2.89 -22.39
N ASN A 84 -8.50 -2.19 -21.69
CA ASN A 84 -7.14 -1.95 -22.20
C ASN A 84 -6.12 -2.15 -21.07
N GLY A 85 -5.21 -3.10 -21.25
CA GLY A 85 -4.16 -3.39 -20.29
C GLY A 85 -4.54 -4.45 -19.26
N PHE A 86 -3.86 -4.45 -18.13
CA PHE A 86 -4.01 -5.42 -17.06
C PHE A 86 -3.57 -4.83 -15.72
N VAL A 87 -3.95 -5.45 -14.63
CA VAL A 87 -3.36 -5.22 -13.30
C VAL A 87 -2.32 -6.31 -13.07
N GLY A 88 -1.08 -5.91 -12.77
CA GLY A 88 -0.02 -6.86 -12.42
C GLY A 88 -0.19 -7.36 -10.98
N MET A 89 0.10 -8.63 -10.76
CA MET A 89 0.21 -9.20 -9.43
C MET A 89 1.68 -9.51 -9.13
N VAL A 90 2.18 -9.10 -7.99
CA VAL A 90 3.57 -9.34 -7.59
C VAL A 90 3.65 -10.17 -6.31
N ASP A 91 4.60 -11.09 -6.25
CA ASP A 91 5.00 -11.70 -4.99
C ASP A 91 5.92 -10.74 -4.26
N ARG A 92 5.58 -10.42 -3.01
CA ARG A 92 6.32 -9.45 -2.20
C ARG A 92 7.71 -9.93 -1.79
N GLU A 93 7.95 -11.22 -1.78
CA GLU A 93 9.28 -11.78 -1.49
C GLU A 93 10.27 -11.40 -2.59
N THR A 94 9.93 -11.71 -3.83
CA THR A 94 10.78 -11.42 -5.00
C THR A 94 10.77 -9.95 -5.37
N PHE A 95 9.60 -9.29 -5.31
CA PHE A 95 9.45 -7.89 -5.68
C PHE A 95 10.21 -6.93 -4.75
N ASP A 96 10.08 -7.11 -3.43
CA ASP A 96 10.76 -6.26 -2.47
C ASP A 96 12.29 -6.50 -2.52
N GLU A 97 12.72 -7.75 -2.74
CA GLU A 97 14.15 -8.08 -2.90
C GLU A 97 14.73 -7.40 -4.13
N TRP A 98 14.06 -7.49 -5.26
CA TRP A 98 14.49 -6.81 -6.48
C TRP A 98 14.62 -5.28 -6.28
N LEU A 99 13.70 -4.65 -5.55
CA LEU A 99 13.79 -3.22 -5.22
C LEU A 99 15.03 -2.91 -4.37
N ARG A 100 15.36 -3.76 -3.39
CA ARG A 100 16.56 -3.62 -2.55
C ARG A 100 17.84 -3.82 -3.36
N ASP A 101 17.87 -4.82 -4.24
CA ASP A 101 19.01 -5.08 -5.13
C ASP A 101 19.23 -3.92 -6.10
N ARG A 102 18.15 -3.34 -6.65
CA ARG A 102 18.24 -2.14 -7.48
C ARG A 102 18.83 -0.96 -6.74
N ALA A 103 18.45 -0.76 -5.48
CA ALA A 103 19.03 0.31 -4.66
C ALA A 103 20.52 0.08 -4.40
N ALA A 104 20.91 -1.17 -4.11
CA ALA A 104 22.32 -1.55 -3.90
C ALA A 104 23.14 -1.40 -5.19
N ALA A 105 22.63 -1.84 -6.34
CA ALA A 105 23.28 -1.68 -7.64
C ALA A 105 23.52 -0.20 -8.00
N ASN A 106 22.72 0.70 -7.49
CA ASN A 106 22.91 2.16 -7.64
C ASN A 106 23.75 2.81 -6.51
N GLY A 107 24.34 2.02 -5.60
CA GLY A 107 25.31 2.48 -4.60
C GLY A 107 24.79 2.59 -3.16
N ALA A 108 23.57 2.15 -2.85
CA ALA A 108 23.13 2.06 -1.46
C ALA A 108 23.79 0.87 -0.74
N THR A 109 24.30 1.09 0.46
CA THR A 109 24.78 0.03 1.34
C THR A 109 23.56 -0.68 1.96
N ARG A 110 23.47 -2.02 1.80
CA ARG A 110 22.43 -2.83 2.45
C ARG A 110 22.93 -3.39 3.77
N GLN A 111 22.11 -3.23 4.82
CA GLN A 111 22.37 -3.83 6.12
C GLN A 111 21.14 -4.56 6.64
N SER A 112 21.33 -5.83 7.00
CA SER A 112 20.26 -6.59 7.67
C SER A 112 20.27 -6.34 9.17
N GLY A 113 19.18 -5.78 9.69
CA GLY A 113 19.05 -5.50 11.11
C GLY A 113 17.67 -4.97 11.50
N LYS A 114 17.38 -5.07 12.78
CA LYS A 114 16.18 -4.50 13.39
C LYS A 114 16.50 -3.14 13.97
N PHE A 115 15.92 -2.09 13.40
CA PHE A 115 15.96 -0.75 13.98
C PHE A 115 15.42 -0.75 15.42
N ASP A 116 16.09 -0.03 16.30
CA ASP A 116 15.69 0.13 17.69
C ASP A 116 15.35 1.59 18.01
N THR A 117 16.33 2.49 18.00
CA THR A 117 16.13 3.88 18.43
C THR A 117 17.04 4.86 17.71
N ILE A 118 16.70 6.15 17.83
CA ILE A 118 17.53 7.27 17.41
C ILE A 118 17.95 8.05 18.63
N SER A 119 19.26 8.16 18.86
CA SER A 119 19.85 9.07 19.83
C SER A 119 20.55 10.24 19.14
N ARG A 120 21.15 11.13 19.93
CA ARG A 120 21.89 12.29 19.42
C ARG A 120 23.31 12.29 19.97
N ASP A 121 24.27 12.53 19.09
CA ASP A 121 25.63 12.80 19.46
C ASP A 121 25.76 14.23 20.05
N PRO A 122 26.85 14.54 20.73
CA PRO A 122 27.09 15.89 21.29
C PRO A 122 27.03 17.03 20.28
N ASP A 123 27.39 16.77 19.01
CA ASP A 123 27.28 17.70 17.89
C ASP A 123 25.85 17.80 17.30
N GLY A 124 24.92 17.03 17.89
CA GLY A 124 23.53 16.99 17.49
C GLY A 124 23.21 16.06 16.31
N THR A 125 24.19 15.38 15.71
CA THR A 125 23.99 14.41 14.62
C THR A 125 23.16 13.23 15.10
N ALA A 126 22.25 12.75 14.26
CA ALA A 126 21.45 11.56 14.58
C ALA A 126 22.34 10.32 14.60
N ARG A 127 22.15 9.49 15.63
CA ARG A 127 22.75 8.17 15.76
C ARG A 127 21.64 7.13 15.72
N VAL A 128 21.68 6.26 14.72
CA VAL A 128 20.69 5.20 14.48
C VAL A 128 21.21 3.92 15.09
N HIS A 129 20.48 3.39 16.09
CA HIS A 129 20.80 2.14 16.76
C HIS A 129 19.98 1.01 16.17
N PHE A 130 20.60 -0.14 15.97
CA PHE A 130 19.91 -1.32 15.47
C PHE A 130 20.60 -2.62 15.90
N GLN A 131 19.83 -3.68 15.99
CA GLN A 131 20.32 -5.04 16.21
C GLN A 131 20.56 -5.72 14.85
N PRO A 132 21.83 -5.97 14.45
CA PRO A 132 22.11 -6.75 13.25
C PRO A 132 21.55 -8.15 13.34
N LYS A 133 21.40 -8.84 12.20
CA LYS A 133 20.99 -10.26 12.19
C LYS A 133 21.99 -11.16 12.95
N GLN A 134 23.26 -10.79 12.94
CA GLN A 134 24.34 -11.47 13.66
C GLN A 134 25.23 -10.41 14.31
N GLY A 135 25.71 -10.69 15.53
CA GLY A 135 26.58 -9.80 16.29
C GLY A 135 25.84 -8.93 17.32
N PRO A 136 26.57 -8.09 18.06
CA PRO A 136 26.03 -7.20 19.08
C PRO A 136 25.24 -6.05 18.46
N GLU A 137 24.45 -5.39 19.28
CA GLU A 137 23.84 -4.09 18.93
C GLU A 137 24.92 -3.12 18.42
N THR A 138 24.57 -2.40 17.36
CA THR A 138 25.47 -1.45 16.71
C THR A 138 24.76 -0.14 16.38
N SER A 139 25.54 0.87 16.00
CA SER A 139 24.98 2.15 15.61
C SER A 139 25.77 2.81 14.48
N VAL A 140 25.10 3.64 13.69
CA VAL A 140 25.70 4.47 12.64
C VAL A 140 25.25 5.92 12.82
N ARG A 141 26.02 6.85 12.31
CA ARG A 141 25.66 8.27 12.27
C ARG A 141 24.94 8.60 10.97
N ALA A 142 23.97 9.50 11.02
CA ALA A 142 23.21 9.93 9.87
C ALA A 142 22.95 11.43 9.88
N ARG A 143 23.16 12.10 8.73
CA ARG A 143 22.72 13.50 8.55
C ARG A 143 21.20 13.57 8.43
N LEU A 144 20.57 12.50 7.90
CA LEU A 144 19.12 12.38 7.73
C LEU A 144 18.69 10.95 8.00
N VAL A 145 17.51 10.77 8.62
CA VAL A 145 16.85 9.45 8.75
C VAL A 145 15.51 9.48 8.02
N ILE A 146 15.27 8.45 7.19
CA ILE A 146 13.97 8.20 6.53
C ILE A 146 13.35 6.95 7.12
N GLY A 147 12.25 7.10 7.88
CA GLY A 147 11.45 5.99 8.36
C GLY A 147 10.49 5.49 7.27
N ALA A 148 10.73 4.27 6.79
CA ALA A 148 9.90 3.53 5.84
C ALA A 148 9.56 2.13 6.37
N ASP A 149 9.50 2.00 7.69
CA ASP A 149 9.41 0.76 8.46
C ASP A 149 7.97 0.23 8.63
N GLY A 150 7.05 0.76 7.81
CA GLY A 150 5.70 0.24 7.64
C GLY A 150 4.67 0.79 8.64
N ALA A 151 3.49 0.19 8.65
CA ALA A 151 2.31 0.68 9.36
C ALA A 151 2.46 0.86 10.88
N LYS A 152 3.34 0.06 11.50
CA LYS A 152 3.72 0.20 12.92
C LYS A 152 5.12 0.78 13.05
N SER A 153 5.36 1.90 12.36
CA SER A 153 6.66 2.54 12.31
C SER A 153 7.17 2.93 13.70
N THR A 154 8.31 2.37 14.06
CA THR A 154 9.05 2.74 15.28
C THR A 154 9.70 4.11 15.13
N VAL A 155 10.18 4.44 13.91
CA VAL A 155 10.72 5.78 13.61
C VAL A 155 9.65 6.85 13.77
N ALA A 156 8.44 6.62 13.21
CA ALA A 156 7.33 7.55 13.35
C ALA A 156 6.92 7.74 14.82
N ALA A 157 6.81 6.65 15.57
CA ALA A 157 6.41 6.70 16.98
C ALA A 157 7.39 7.50 17.85
N GLN A 158 8.69 7.41 17.57
CA GLN A 158 9.73 8.12 18.31
C GLN A 158 9.87 9.59 17.89
N CYS A 159 9.73 9.90 16.61
CA CYS A 159 10.19 11.17 16.07
C CYS A 159 9.07 12.06 15.51
N ILE A 160 7.89 11.52 15.15
CA ILE A 160 6.86 12.30 14.45
C ILE A 160 5.63 12.52 15.32
N PRO A 161 5.29 13.77 15.65
CA PRO A 161 4.12 14.08 16.47
C PRO A 161 2.81 13.54 15.84
N GLY A 162 2.03 12.81 16.63
CA GLY A 162 0.73 12.29 16.23
C GLY A 162 0.75 10.93 15.51
N ALA A 163 1.89 10.28 15.38
CA ALA A 163 2.03 8.97 14.73
C ALA A 163 1.16 7.87 15.38
N ALA A 164 1.00 7.88 16.69
CA ALA A 164 0.17 6.90 17.42
C ALA A 164 -1.34 6.99 17.13
N LYS A 165 -1.81 8.03 16.44
CA LYS A 165 -3.24 8.32 16.19
C LYS A 165 -3.73 7.86 14.82
N ILE A 166 -2.91 7.14 14.06
CA ILE A 166 -3.32 6.66 12.72
C ILE A 166 -4.32 5.51 12.87
N PRO A 167 -5.54 5.61 12.29
CA PRO A 167 -6.47 4.49 12.26
C PRO A 167 -5.97 3.39 11.30
N HIS A 168 -6.19 2.13 11.65
CA HIS A 168 -5.77 0.98 10.86
C HIS A 168 -6.93 0.01 10.64
N VAL A 169 -7.05 -0.50 9.44
CA VAL A 169 -7.70 -1.79 9.17
C VAL A 169 -6.69 -2.87 9.47
N PHE A 170 -7.09 -3.90 10.20
CA PHE A 170 -6.31 -5.11 10.34
C PHE A 170 -6.75 -6.08 9.25
N ALA A 171 -5.80 -6.53 8.44
CA ALA A 171 -6.00 -7.51 7.40
C ALA A 171 -5.40 -8.84 7.81
N TYR A 172 -6.08 -9.93 7.45
CA TYR A 172 -5.60 -11.29 7.55
C TYR A 172 -5.87 -12.01 6.24
N HIS A 173 -4.90 -12.76 5.75
CA HIS A 173 -5.04 -13.56 4.55
C HIS A 173 -4.28 -14.88 4.64
N GLU A 174 -4.68 -15.79 3.80
CA GLU A 174 -4.02 -17.05 3.56
C GLU A 174 -3.56 -17.11 2.11
N ILE A 175 -2.33 -17.53 1.89
CA ILE A 175 -1.84 -17.90 0.57
C ILE A 175 -2.15 -19.36 0.36
N LEU A 176 -2.96 -19.63 -0.66
CA LEU A 176 -3.44 -20.96 -0.98
C LEU A 176 -2.83 -21.44 -2.30
N ARG A 177 -2.55 -22.72 -2.41
CA ARG A 177 -2.34 -23.38 -3.70
C ARG A 177 -3.69 -23.52 -4.38
N VAL A 178 -3.85 -22.95 -5.55
CA VAL A 178 -5.13 -23.03 -6.27
C VAL A 178 -5.17 -24.27 -7.15
N PRO A 179 -6.37 -24.86 -7.38
CA PRO A 179 -6.51 -25.96 -8.31
C PRO A 179 -6.22 -25.49 -9.74
N PRO A 180 -5.56 -26.31 -10.57
CA PRO A 180 -5.26 -25.97 -11.97
C PRO A 180 -6.50 -25.85 -12.84
N GLU A 181 -7.60 -26.50 -12.46
CA GLU A 181 -8.87 -26.48 -13.17
C GLU A 181 -9.94 -25.76 -12.33
N GLY A 182 -10.82 -25.02 -13.01
CA GLY A 182 -11.98 -24.35 -12.39
C GLY A 182 -11.64 -23.04 -11.64
N PHE A 183 -10.36 -22.65 -11.52
CA PHE A 183 -9.95 -21.37 -10.93
C PHE A 183 -9.56 -20.36 -12.02
N ASP A 184 -10.21 -19.19 -12.02
CA ASP A 184 -9.90 -18.13 -12.98
C ASP A 184 -8.69 -17.32 -12.50
N ALA A 185 -7.50 -17.67 -13.00
CA ALA A 185 -6.23 -17.00 -12.64
C ALA A 185 -6.08 -15.59 -13.23
N THR A 186 -7.03 -15.10 -14.02
CA THR A 186 -7.00 -13.77 -14.65
C THR A 186 -8.00 -12.79 -14.05
N ARG A 187 -8.73 -13.20 -12.99
CA ARG A 187 -9.78 -12.40 -12.36
C ARG A 187 -9.55 -12.24 -10.85
N CYS A 188 -9.63 -11.01 -10.36
CA CYS A 188 -9.70 -10.72 -8.93
C CYS A 188 -11.16 -10.70 -8.46
N ASP A 189 -11.50 -11.49 -7.44
CA ASP A 189 -12.83 -11.46 -6.82
C ASP A 189 -12.80 -10.62 -5.55
N VAL A 190 -13.75 -9.67 -5.42
CA VAL A 190 -13.89 -8.75 -4.30
C VAL A 190 -15.26 -8.87 -3.68
N TYR A 191 -15.31 -9.28 -2.42
CA TYR A 191 -16.54 -9.57 -1.68
C TYR A 191 -16.94 -8.40 -0.81
N TYR A 192 -17.98 -7.68 -1.18
CA TYR A 192 -18.56 -6.59 -0.40
C TYR A 192 -19.71 -7.11 0.48
N GLN A 193 -19.39 -7.94 1.46
CA GLN A 193 -20.36 -8.59 2.35
C GLN A 193 -20.02 -8.31 3.81
N GLY A 194 -20.97 -7.75 4.57
CA GLY A 194 -20.75 -7.38 5.97
C GLY A 194 -20.38 -8.55 6.87
N ARG A 195 -20.83 -9.78 6.53
CA ARG A 195 -20.46 -11.01 7.25
C ARG A 195 -18.97 -11.36 7.08
N LEU A 196 -18.35 -10.99 5.94
CA LEU A 196 -16.94 -11.22 5.64
C LEU A 196 -16.08 -10.01 6.03
N SER A 197 -16.64 -8.80 5.97
CA SER A 197 -15.97 -7.57 6.42
C SER A 197 -17.01 -6.50 6.74
N PRO A 198 -17.14 -6.05 7.99
CA PRO A 198 -18.15 -5.07 8.37
C PRO A 198 -17.86 -3.65 7.85
N ASP A 199 -16.60 -3.32 7.51
CA ASP A 199 -16.14 -1.98 7.17
C ASP A 199 -15.04 -1.91 6.10
N PHE A 200 -14.72 -3.06 5.50
CA PHE A 200 -13.77 -3.20 4.40
C PHE A 200 -14.34 -4.18 3.36
N TYR A 201 -13.54 -5.15 2.86
CA TYR A 201 -13.96 -6.19 1.92
C TYR A 201 -13.17 -7.49 2.12
N GLY A 202 -13.69 -8.59 1.58
CA GLY A 202 -12.97 -9.83 1.38
C GLY A 202 -12.43 -9.92 -0.04
N TRP A 203 -11.35 -10.66 -0.26
CA TRP A 203 -10.73 -10.80 -1.58
C TRP A 203 -10.22 -12.21 -1.87
N VAL A 204 -10.23 -12.54 -3.16
CA VAL A 204 -9.51 -13.69 -3.73
C VAL A 204 -8.71 -13.16 -4.91
N PHE A 205 -7.38 -13.09 -4.75
CA PHE A 205 -6.47 -12.48 -5.72
C PHE A 205 -5.47 -13.52 -6.24
N PRO A 206 -5.51 -13.86 -7.53
CA PRO A 206 -4.60 -14.85 -8.15
C PRO A 206 -3.14 -14.35 -8.19
N HIS A 207 -2.20 -15.31 -8.04
CA HIS A 207 -0.77 -15.13 -8.20
C HIS A 207 -0.17 -16.35 -8.92
N GLY A 208 -0.65 -16.64 -10.13
CA GLY A 208 -0.27 -17.84 -10.86
C GLY A 208 -0.83 -19.11 -10.21
N GLU A 209 0.03 -19.98 -9.72
CA GLU A 209 -0.36 -21.25 -9.05
C GLU A 209 -0.89 -21.06 -7.62
N THR A 210 -0.91 -19.83 -7.12
CA THR A 210 -1.38 -19.49 -5.79
C THR A 210 -2.45 -18.40 -5.83
N ALA A 211 -3.19 -18.25 -4.73
CA ALA A 211 -4.07 -17.12 -4.52
C ALA A 211 -3.94 -16.57 -3.09
N SER A 212 -4.02 -15.25 -2.97
CA SER A 212 -4.21 -14.56 -1.69
C SER A 212 -5.71 -14.49 -1.40
N VAL A 213 -6.16 -15.16 -0.35
CA VAL A 213 -7.55 -15.12 0.13
C VAL A 213 -7.60 -14.45 1.48
N GLY A 214 -8.27 -13.30 1.58
CA GLY A 214 -8.19 -12.51 2.77
C GLY A 214 -9.38 -11.59 3.04
N SER A 215 -9.37 -11.00 4.22
CA SER A 215 -10.34 -10.01 4.68
C SER A 215 -9.68 -9.00 5.61
N GLY A 216 -10.34 -7.84 5.78
CA GLY A 216 -9.87 -6.78 6.67
C GLY A 216 -11.01 -6.16 7.47
N SER A 217 -10.70 -5.62 8.66
CA SER A 217 -11.65 -4.84 9.46
C SER A 217 -10.95 -3.95 10.48
N MET A 218 -11.55 -2.79 10.81
CA MET A 218 -11.20 -1.95 11.95
C MET A 218 -11.92 -2.37 13.24
N HIS A 219 -12.96 -3.19 13.14
CA HIS A 219 -13.76 -3.58 14.29
C HIS A 219 -12.99 -4.54 15.21
N LYS A 220 -12.72 -4.08 16.42
CA LYS A 220 -12.13 -4.92 17.46
C LYS A 220 -13.09 -6.05 17.82
N GLY A 221 -12.58 -7.27 17.89
CA GLY A 221 -13.38 -8.48 18.20
C GLY A 221 -13.98 -9.15 16.95
N PHE A 222 -13.92 -8.56 15.77
CA PHE A 222 -14.27 -9.26 14.53
C PHE A 222 -13.24 -10.33 14.20
N SER A 223 -13.69 -11.58 14.00
CA SER A 223 -12.82 -12.71 13.72
C SER A 223 -12.43 -12.79 12.25
N LEU A 224 -11.30 -12.17 11.90
CA LEU A 224 -10.75 -12.25 10.53
C LEU A 224 -10.43 -13.68 10.09
N ARG A 225 -10.00 -14.55 11.00
CA ARG A 225 -9.75 -15.98 10.67
C ARG A 225 -11.02 -16.68 10.25
N ARG A 226 -12.11 -16.51 11.01
CA ARG A 226 -13.43 -17.08 10.66
C ARG A 226 -13.91 -16.51 9.33
N SER A 227 -13.80 -15.20 9.13
CA SER A 227 -14.15 -14.53 7.90
C SER A 227 -13.43 -15.14 6.69
N VAL A 228 -12.12 -15.40 6.78
CA VAL A 228 -11.34 -16.03 5.70
C VAL A 228 -11.74 -17.49 5.49
N THR A 229 -12.08 -18.23 6.55
CA THR A 229 -12.64 -19.59 6.41
C THR A 229 -13.97 -19.57 5.65
N ASP A 230 -14.88 -18.67 6.01
CA ASP A 230 -16.18 -18.52 5.34
C ASP A 230 -15.99 -18.04 3.88
N LEU A 231 -15.03 -17.16 3.63
CA LEU A 231 -14.68 -16.69 2.29
C LEU A 231 -14.12 -17.82 1.42
N ARG A 232 -13.26 -18.69 1.96
CA ARG A 232 -12.75 -19.88 1.24
C ARG A 232 -13.88 -20.81 0.82
N GLN A 233 -14.88 -21.01 1.69
CA GLN A 233 -16.07 -21.81 1.35
C GLN A 233 -16.86 -21.15 0.21
N ALA A 234 -17.14 -19.84 0.33
CA ALA A 234 -17.87 -19.09 -0.68
C ALA A 234 -17.16 -19.06 -2.05
N ALA A 235 -15.83 -19.07 -2.05
CA ALA A 235 -14.99 -19.07 -3.25
C ALA A 235 -14.70 -20.49 -3.82
N GLY A 236 -15.22 -21.56 -3.22
CA GLY A 236 -14.92 -22.95 -3.64
C GLY A 236 -13.49 -23.41 -3.32
N LEU A 237 -12.80 -22.73 -2.40
CA LEU A 237 -11.40 -22.98 -2.03
C LEU A 237 -11.25 -23.61 -0.64
N ALA A 238 -12.31 -24.21 -0.09
CA ALA A 238 -12.30 -24.79 1.25
C ALA A 238 -11.24 -25.89 1.44
N SER A 239 -11.05 -26.73 0.43
CA SER A 239 -10.09 -27.84 0.40
C SER A 239 -8.68 -27.45 -0.06
N ALA A 240 -8.48 -26.22 -0.55
CA ALA A 240 -7.18 -25.77 -1.05
C ALA A 240 -6.12 -25.77 0.06
N GLU A 241 -4.91 -26.22 -0.28
CA GLU A 241 -3.77 -26.25 0.64
C GLU A 241 -3.38 -24.83 1.05
N THR A 242 -3.22 -24.60 2.35
CA THR A 242 -2.70 -23.32 2.87
C THR A 242 -1.17 -23.38 2.95
N ILE A 243 -0.50 -22.57 2.14
CA ILE A 243 0.96 -22.43 2.11
C ILE A 243 1.43 -21.52 3.25
N ARG A 244 0.75 -20.37 3.45
CA ARG A 244 1.17 -19.33 4.40
C ARG A 244 -0.02 -18.59 4.97
N ARG A 245 0.06 -18.21 6.25
CA ARG A 245 -0.95 -17.38 6.95
C ARG A 245 -0.29 -16.11 7.43
N GLU A 246 -0.89 -14.97 7.14
CA GLU A 246 -0.29 -13.68 7.40
C GLU A 246 -1.33 -12.64 7.83
N GLY A 247 -0.86 -11.62 8.55
CA GLY A 247 -1.69 -10.48 8.88
C GLY A 247 -0.88 -9.21 9.08
N ALA A 248 -1.48 -8.08 8.71
CA ALA A 248 -0.86 -6.78 8.86
C ALA A 248 -1.88 -5.67 9.09
N PRO A 249 -1.51 -4.61 9.83
CA PRO A 249 -2.28 -3.38 9.85
C PRO A 249 -2.09 -2.61 8.54
N ILE A 250 -3.17 -2.02 8.06
CA ILE A 250 -3.24 -1.14 6.88
C ILE A 250 -3.60 0.25 7.36
N PRO A 251 -2.71 1.25 7.30
CA PRO A 251 -3.02 2.61 7.71
C PRO A 251 -3.79 3.32 6.60
N LEU A 252 -4.95 3.88 6.92
CA LEU A 252 -5.85 4.47 5.92
C LEU A 252 -5.88 6.00 5.94
N HIS A 253 -4.95 6.63 6.63
CA HIS A 253 -4.97 8.08 6.78
C HIS A 253 -3.57 8.69 6.75
N PRO A 254 -3.24 9.52 5.74
CA PRO A 254 -1.98 10.25 5.71
C PRO A 254 -1.81 11.16 6.93
N MET A 255 -0.67 11.07 7.57
CA MET A 255 -0.31 11.90 8.73
C MET A 255 -0.31 13.39 8.36
N ARG A 256 -0.59 14.24 9.35
CA ARG A 256 -0.51 15.71 9.20
C ARG A 256 0.94 16.20 9.06
N ARG A 257 1.90 15.50 9.65
CA ARG A 257 3.33 15.76 9.54
C ARG A 257 4.06 14.48 9.16
N TRP A 258 5.03 14.60 8.27
CA TRP A 258 5.91 13.51 7.85
C TRP A 258 7.36 13.75 8.26
N ASP A 259 7.66 14.85 8.92
CA ASP A 259 8.99 15.22 9.39
C ASP A 259 8.94 15.77 10.81
N ASN A 260 10.09 15.69 11.50
CA ASN A 260 10.28 16.25 12.84
C ASN A 260 10.68 17.73 12.83
N GLY A 261 10.81 18.36 11.66
CA GLY A 261 11.27 19.73 11.48
C GLY A 261 12.78 19.90 11.62
N ARG A 262 13.56 18.82 11.66
CA ARG A 262 15.02 18.82 11.79
C ARG A 262 15.68 17.91 10.74
N ASP A 263 15.71 16.61 10.97
CA ASP A 263 16.52 15.65 10.22
C ASP A 263 15.94 14.21 10.23
N VAL A 264 14.68 14.05 10.58
CA VAL A 264 13.95 12.76 10.47
C VAL A 264 12.66 12.99 9.73
N MET A 265 12.40 12.13 8.75
CA MET A 265 11.13 12.08 8.04
C MET A 265 10.62 10.65 7.89
N VAL A 266 9.34 10.50 7.57
CA VAL A 266 8.68 9.21 7.28
C VAL A 266 7.97 9.24 5.94
N ALA A 267 7.83 8.07 5.32
CA ALA A 267 7.13 7.91 4.04
C ALA A 267 6.46 6.54 3.94
N GLY A 268 5.61 6.37 2.94
CA GLY A 268 4.86 5.13 2.74
C GLY A 268 3.89 4.84 3.88
N ASP A 269 3.72 3.57 4.22
CA ASP A 269 2.82 3.15 5.31
C ASP A 269 3.19 3.77 6.66
N ALA A 270 4.48 4.08 6.90
CA ALA A 270 4.93 4.81 8.09
C ALA A 270 4.35 6.23 8.17
N ALA A 271 3.99 6.81 7.04
CA ALA A 271 3.29 8.10 6.93
C ALA A 271 1.77 7.96 6.74
N GLY A 272 1.24 6.73 6.75
CA GLY A 272 -0.20 6.47 6.64
C GLY A 272 -0.75 6.47 5.22
N VAL A 273 0.09 6.28 4.19
CA VAL A 273 -0.32 6.46 2.79
C VAL A 273 -0.73 5.16 2.08
N VAL A 274 -1.74 4.50 2.59
CA VAL A 274 -2.48 3.47 1.87
C VAL A 274 -3.83 4.03 1.45
N ALA A 275 -4.26 3.77 0.20
CA ALA A 275 -5.51 4.31 -0.31
C ALA A 275 -6.71 3.71 0.45
N PRO A 276 -7.58 4.54 1.04
CA PRO A 276 -8.82 4.08 1.64
C PRO A 276 -9.69 3.34 0.61
N ALA A 277 -10.66 2.58 1.05
CA ALA A 277 -11.56 1.77 0.25
C ALA A 277 -10.88 0.64 -0.56
N SER A 278 -9.75 0.87 -1.22
CA SER A 278 -9.07 -0.15 -2.04
C SER A 278 -7.95 -0.90 -1.31
N GLY A 279 -7.41 -0.33 -0.21
CA GLY A 279 -6.26 -0.93 0.49
C GLY A 279 -4.96 -0.90 -0.34
N GLU A 280 -4.94 -0.22 -1.49
CA GLU A 280 -3.75 -0.15 -2.34
C GLU A 280 -2.66 0.69 -1.68
N GLY A 281 -1.48 0.10 -1.51
CA GLY A 281 -0.35 0.74 -0.85
C GLY A 281 0.93 0.79 -1.69
N ILE A 282 1.16 -0.16 -2.62
CA ILE A 282 2.46 -0.30 -3.29
C ILE A 282 2.80 0.93 -4.13
N TYR A 283 1.87 1.38 -5.00
CA TYR A 283 2.09 2.57 -5.82
C TYR A 283 2.39 3.81 -4.97
N TYR A 284 1.54 4.05 -3.97
CA TYR A 284 1.68 5.22 -3.10
C TYR A 284 2.92 5.14 -2.20
N ALA A 285 3.33 3.94 -1.81
CA ALA A 285 4.58 3.73 -1.07
C ALA A 285 5.80 4.06 -1.94
N MET A 286 5.83 3.62 -3.19
CA MET A 286 6.93 3.91 -4.11
C MET A 286 6.98 5.38 -4.51
N ASP A 287 5.83 6.00 -4.83
CA ASP A 287 5.78 7.43 -5.13
C ASP A 287 6.15 8.29 -3.91
N GLY A 288 5.66 7.90 -2.72
CA GLY A 288 6.06 8.53 -1.45
C GLY A 288 7.56 8.38 -1.17
N GLY A 289 8.15 7.22 -1.48
CA GLY A 289 9.59 6.98 -1.38
C GLY A 289 10.40 7.85 -2.31
N ARG A 290 9.98 7.98 -3.58
CA ARG A 290 10.60 8.90 -4.56
C ARG A 290 10.56 10.34 -4.07
N LEU A 291 9.39 10.82 -3.65
CA LEU A 291 9.23 12.18 -3.13
C LEU A 291 10.05 12.43 -1.84
N ALA A 292 10.18 11.40 -0.99
CA ALA A 292 11.03 11.47 0.19
C ALA A 292 12.51 11.55 -0.18
N GLY A 293 12.98 10.75 -1.14
CA GLY A 293 14.35 10.81 -1.66
C GLY A 293 14.69 12.17 -2.27
N GLU A 294 13.79 12.75 -3.07
CA GLU A 294 13.98 14.09 -3.65
C GLU A 294 14.02 15.20 -2.57
N ALA A 295 13.15 15.12 -1.55
CA ALA A 295 13.15 16.07 -0.44
C ALA A 295 14.38 15.94 0.44
N ALA A 296 14.82 14.70 0.67
CA ALA A 296 16.03 14.37 1.39
C ALA A 296 17.29 14.88 0.69
N ASP A 297 17.41 14.69 -0.61
CA ASP A 297 18.54 15.18 -1.40
C ASP A 297 18.66 16.71 -1.31
N LYS A 298 17.54 17.41 -1.42
CA LYS A 298 17.52 18.86 -1.24
C LYS A 298 17.97 19.29 0.15
N PHE A 299 17.47 18.62 1.20
CA PHE A 299 17.92 18.86 2.57
C PHE A 299 19.43 18.63 2.74
N LEU A 300 19.96 17.55 2.16
CA LEU A 300 21.38 17.22 2.24
C LEU A 300 22.29 18.22 1.51
N ALA A 301 21.76 18.88 0.46
CA ALA A 301 22.48 19.89 -0.29
C ALA A 301 22.56 21.24 0.41
N ASP A 302 21.44 21.71 0.99
CA ASP A 302 21.34 23.09 1.52
C ASP A 302 21.22 23.17 3.05
N GLY A 303 21.10 22.03 3.75
CA GLY A 303 20.93 21.94 5.20
C GLY A 303 19.60 22.47 5.72
N ASN A 304 18.66 22.82 4.84
CA ASN A 304 17.38 23.43 5.22
C ASN A 304 16.30 22.40 5.57
N PRO A 305 15.89 22.25 6.84
CA PRO A 305 14.86 21.28 7.24
C PRO A 305 13.49 21.50 6.57
N ALA A 306 13.20 22.70 6.09
CA ALA A 306 11.95 22.99 5.39
C ALA A 306 11.82 22.19 4.07
N ALA A 307 12.93 21.71 3.51
CA ALA A 307 12.94 20.86 2.34
C ALA A 307 12.17 19.54 2.59
N LEU A 308 12.26 18.95 3.79
CA LEU A 308 11.62 17.69 4.15
C LEU A 308 10.09 17.76 4.03
N ARG A 309 9.50 18.93 4.34
CA ARG A 309 8.03 19.15 4.23
C ARG A 309 7.53 19.07 2.79
N THR A 310 8.41 19.20 1.81
CA THR A 310 8.03 19.16 0.39
C THR A 310 7.53 17.80 -0.04
N ALA A 311 8.02 16.70 0.55
CA ALA A 311 7.56 15.36 0.25
C ALA A 311 6.04 15.22 0.49
N ARG A 312 5.58 15.52 1.71
CA ARG A 312 4.15 15.49 2.04
C ARG A 312 3.34 16.48 1.19
N ARG A 313 3.83 17.71 1.02
CA ARG A 313 3.11 18.75 0.27
C ARG A 313 2.87 18.30 -1.17
N ARG A 314 3.88 17.74 -1.83
CA ARG A 314 3.78 17.24 -3.20
C ARG A 314 2.87 16.01 -3.27
N PHE A 315 3.03 15.05 -2.36
CA PHE A 315 2.16 13.88 -2.29
C PHE A 315 0.68 14.27 -2.14
N MET A 316 0.36 15.15 -1.19
CA MET A 316 -1.03 15.59 -0.95
C MET A 316 -1.58 16.44 -2.10
N ARG A 317 -0.75 17.18 -2.83
CA ARG A 317 -1.17 17.90 -4.03
C ARG A 317 -1.52 16.92 -5.18
N GLN A 318 -0.80 15.83 -5.31
CA GLN A 318 -1.01 14.82 -6.35
C GLN A 318 -2.17 13.87 -6.02
N HIS A 319 -2.24 13.39 -4.79
CA HIS A 319 -3.11 12.28 -4.38
C HIS A 319 -4.16 12.63 -3.33
N GLY A 320 -4.04 13.76 -2.65
CA GLY A 320 -4.90 14.12 -1.52
C GLY A 320 -6.40 14.12 -1.85
N ARG A 321 -6.77 14.56 -3.06
CA ARG A 321 -8.17 14.56 -3.53
C ARG A 321 -8.69 13.12 -3.71
N VAL A 322 -7.88 12.24 -4.30
CA VAL A 322 -8.22 10.81 -4.45
C VAL A 322 -8.41 10.15 -3.10
N PHE A 323 -7.49 10.38 -2.16
CA PHE A 323 -7.59 9.84 -0.79
C PHE A 323 -8.84 10.32 -0.08
N TRP A 324 -9.22 11.58 -0.23
CA TRP A 324 -10.45 12.12 0.33
C TRP A 324 -11.69 11.44 -0.23
N ILE A 325 -11.79 11.30 -1.56
CA ILE A 325 -12.90 10.62 -2.25
C ILE A 325 -13.00 9.16 -1.79
N LEU A 326 -11.91 8.42 -1.82
CA LEU A 326 -11.89 7.01 -1.43
C LEU A 326 -12.28 6.82 0.05
N ARG A 327 -11.88 7.76 0.92
CA ARG A 327 -12.30 7.74 2.32
C ARG A 327 -13.82 7.95 2.47
N MET A 328 -14.40 8.89 1.71
CA MET A 328 -15.85 9.12 1.69
C MET A 328 -16.58 7.88 1.16
N MET A 329 -16.06 7.26 0.09
CA MET A 329 -16.62 6.02 -0.45
C MET A 329 -16.60 4.89 0.58
N GLN A 330 -15.49 4.66 1.26
CA GLN A 330 -15.40 3.64 2.31
C GLN A 330 -16.38 3.89 3.44
N TRP A 331 -16.41 5.12 3.96
CA TRP A 331 -17.31 5.49 5.05
C TRP A 331 -18.76 5.32 4.68
N PHE A 332 -19.16 5.66 3.44
CA PHE A 332 -20.54 5.60 3.01
C PHE A 332 -20.94 4.20 2.53
N TRP A 333 -20.26 3.68 1.51
CA TRP A 333 -20.70 2.45 0.83
C TRP A 333 -20.48 1.17 1.66
N TYR A 334 -19.46 1.14 2.52
CA TYR A 334 -19.14 -0.06 3.31
C TYR A 334 -19.85 -0.12 4.66
N SER A 335 -20.73 0.83 4.97
CA SER A 335 -21.35 0.96 6.30
C SER A 335 -22.55 0.02 6.55
N SER A 336 -23.16 -0.56 5.49
CA SER A 336 -24.27 -1.52 5.62
C SER A 336 -24.41 -2.37 4.37
N ASP A 337 -25.01 -3.56 4.51
CA ASP A 337 -25.21 -4.46 3.36
C ASP A 337 -26.16 -3.86 2.32
N LYS A 338 -27.16 -3.11 2.71
CA LYS A 338 -28.02 -2.36 1.78
C LYS A 338 -27.23 -1.39 0.90
N ARG A 339 -26.20 -0.72 1.45
CA ARG A 339 -25.34 0.20 0.69
C ARG A 339 -24.34 -0.58 -0.17
N ARG A 340 -23.76 -1.66 0.34
CA ARG A 340 -22.87 -2.54 -0.44
C ARG A 340 -23.59 -3.14 -1.64
N GLU A 341 -24.85 -3.56 -1.47
CA GLU A 341 -25.70 -4.06 -2.55
C GLU A 341 -25.85 -3.03 -3.66
N ARG A 342 -26.14 -1.78 -3.31
CA ARG A 342 -26.24 -0.67 -4.26
C ARG A 342 -24.92 -0.35 -4.93
N PHE A 343 -23.81 -0.34 -4.15
CA PHE A 343 -22.48 -0.12 -4.69
C PHE A 343 -22.12 -1.15 -5.76
N VAL A 344 -22.33 -2.44 -5.50
CA VAL A 344 -22.07 -3.50 -6.48
C VAL A 344 -23.02 -3.37 -7.68
N SER A 345 -24.28 -3.00 -7.46
CA SER A 345 -25.22 -2.73 -8.54
C SER A 345 -24.75 -1.63 -9.49
N MET A 346 -24.20 -0.54 -8.95
CA MET A 346 -23.64 0.56 -9.76
C MET A 346 -22.47 0.12 -10.63
N CYS A 347 -21.72 -0.89 -10.20
CA CYS A 347 -20.61 -1.45 -10.98
C CYS A 347 -21.06 -2.13 -12.30
N GLN A 348 -22.37 -2.30 -12.53
CA GLN A 348 -22.92 -2.76 -13.83
C GLN A 348 -22.90 -1.66 -14.89
N ASP A 349 -22.86 -0.38 -14.48
CA ASP A 349 -22.87 0.75 -15.41
C ASP A 349 -21.51 0.85 -16.13
N PRO A 350 -21.48 0.79 -17.49
CA PRO A 350 -20.23 0.86 -18.26
C PRO A 350 -19.41 2.14 -18.01
N ASP A 351 -20.07 3.26 -17.72
CA ASP A 351 -19.37 4.51 -17.40
C ASP A 351 -18.68 4.43 -16.02
N VAL A 352 -19.32 3.79 -15.04
CA VAL A 352 -18.71 3.53 -13.73
C VAL A 352 -17.50 2.60 -13.88
N GLN A 353 -17.62 1.51 -14.64
CA GLN A 353 -16.51 0.59 -14.92
C GLN A 353 -15.34 1.33 -15.58
N ARG A 354 -15.59 2.07 -16.66
CA ARG A 354 -14.57 2.83 -17.37
C ARG A 354 -13.86 3.82 -16.47
N LEU A 355 -14.59 4.65 -15.73
CA LEU A 355 -13.98 5.66 -14.85
C LEU A 355 -13.22 5.04 -13.67
N THR A 356 -13.70 3.93 -13.15
CA THR A 356 -13.01 3.18 -12.10
C THR A 356 -11.68 2.66 -12.61
N TRP A 357 -11.67 1.98 -13.76
CA TRP A 357 -10.43 1.46 -14.36
C TRP A 357 -9.48 2.58 -14.78
N ASP A 358 -9.97 3.61 -15.48
CA ASP A 358 -9.14 4.75 -15.88
C ASP A 358 -8.46 5.41 -14.68
N SER A 359 -9.19 5.60 -13.58
CA SER A 359 -8.66 6.20 -12.36
C SER A 359 -7.66 5.28 -11.66
N TYR A 360 -7.94 3.97 -11.60
CA TYR A 360 -7.06 2.98 -10.98
C TYR A 360 -5.78 2.80 -11.79
N MET A 361 -5.88 2.61 -13.10
CA MET A 361 -4.77 2.35 -14.02
C MET A 361 -3.80 3.52 -14.11
N ASN A 362 -4.34 4.75 -14.21
CA ASN A 362 -3.56 5.96 -14.45
C ASN A 362 -3.22 6.73 -13.17
N LYS A 363 -3.78 6.35 -12.02
CA LYS A 363 -3.59 7.04 -10.73
C LYS A 363 -3.90 8.53 -10.77
N ARG A 364 -4.85 8.90 -11.61
CA ARG A 364 -5.33 10.27 -11.78
C ARG A 364 -6.85 10.27 -11.88
N LEU A 365 -7.47 11.27 -11.27
CA LEU A 365 -8.89 11.53 -11.53
C LEU A 365 -9.02 11.95 -13.00
N THR A 366 -9.75 11.17 -13.77
CA THR A 366 -10.01 11.45 -15.19
C THR A 366 -10.80 12.74 -15.30
N ARG A 367 -10.24 13.75 -15.97
CA ARG A 367 -10.94 15.03 -16.27
C ARG A 367 -11.74 14.98 -17.56
N THR A 368 -11.68 13.87 -18.29
CA THR A 368 -12.12 13.74 -19.68
C THR A 368 -13.64 13.75 -19.88
N SER A 369 -14.43 13.79 -18.82
CA SER A 369 -15.90 13.86 -18.95
C SER A 369 -16.54 14.49 -17.71
N PRO A 370 -16.61 15.83 -17.60
CA PRO A 370 -17.33 16.48 -16.53
C PRO A 370 -18.79 16.02 -16.44
N THR A 371 -19.38 15.75 -17.61
CA THR A 371 -20.77 15.22 -17.74
C THR A 371 -20.91 13.79 -17.19
N ALA A 372 -19.91 12.91 -17.32
CA ALA A 372 -19.95 11.57 -16.74
C ALA A 372 -19.83 11.61 -15.22
N HIS A 373 -18.95 12.46 -14.67
CA HIS A 373 -18.87 12.67 -13.22
C HIS A 373 -20.16 13.27 -12.64
N VAL A 374 -20.78 14.21 -13.36
CA VAL A 374 -22.08 14.79 -13.01
C VAL A 374 -23.17 13.74 -13.13
N LYS A 375 -23.21 12.96 -14.21
CA LYS A 375 -24.17 11.86 -14.40
C LYS A 375 -24.06 10.79 -13.30
N ILE A 376 -22.84 10.37 -12.96
CA ILE A 376 -22.61 9.44 -11.86
C ILE A 376 -23.02 10.04 -10.54
N PHE A 377 -22.65 11.30 -10.26
CA PHE A 377 -23.07 11.99 -9.05
C PHE A 377 -24.60 12.07 -8.94
N PHE A 378 -25.32 12.40 -10.02
CA PHE A 378 -26.79 12.42 -10.02
C PHE A 378 -27.42 11.02 -10.01
N LYS A 379 -26.81 10.02 -10.66
CA LYS A 379 -27.23 8.61 -10.52
C LYS A 379 -26.99 8.13 -9.08
N ASP A 380 -25.83 8.43 -8.50
CA ASP A 380 -25.53 8.16 -7.08
C ASP A 380 -26.52 8.87 -6.15
N LEU A 381 -26.86 10.12 -6.43
CA LEU A 381 -27.83 10.88 -5.67
C LEU A 381 -29.26 10.31 -5.83
N ALA A 382 -29.64 9.90 -7.03
CA ALA A 382 -30.93 9.26 -7.29
C ALA A 382 -31.06 7.90 -6.62
N HIS A 383 -29.99 7.09 -6.63
CA HIS A 383 -29.91 5.85 -5.85
C HIS A 383 -29.86 6.12 -4.33
N LEU A 384 -29.20 7.18 -3.90
CA LEU A 384 -29.18 7.64 -2.51
C LEU A 384 -30.58 8.01 -2.01
N LEU A 385 -31.35 8.72 -2.85
CA LEU A 385 -32.70 9.18 -2.52
C LEU A 385 -33.78 8.09 -2.75
N GLY A 386 -33.40 6.90 -3.23
CA GLY A 386 -34.33 5.82 -3.50
C GLY A 386 -35.27 6.08 -4.68
N LEU A 387 -34.89 7.00 -5.58
CA LEU A 387 -35.69 7.40 -6.75
C LEU A 387 -35.53 6.45 -7.94
N VAL A 388 -34.58 5.50 -7.87
CA VAL A 388 -34.37 4.45 -8.86
C VAL A 388 -34.33 3.11 -8.11
N SER A 389 -35.21 2.17 -8.51
CA SER A 389 -35.17 0.79 -8.01
C SER A 389 -33.91 0.07 -8.47
N ALA A 390 -33.36 -0.75 -7.60
CA ALA A 390 -32.16 -1.55 -7.85
C ALA A 390 -32.42 -2.62 -8.93
#